data_86c5bb3f10efdbf774bee79d777e4290
#
_entry.id   86c5bb3f10efdbf774bee79d777e4290
#
_cell.length_a   1.000
_cell.length_b   1.000
_cell.length_c   1.000
_cell.angle_alpha   90.00
_cell.angle_beta   90.00
_cell.angle_gamma   90.00
#
_symmetry.space_group_name_H-M   'P 1'
#
loop_
_entity.id
_entity.type
_entity.pdbx_description
1 polymer ?
#
loop_
_entity_poly.entity_id
_entity_poly.type
_entity_poly.pdbx_seq_one_letter_code
_entity_poly.pdbx_strand_id
1 'polypeptide(L)'
;MLALCLLLGSLVGCGGQPAANSAKAAVQSLLDRQSAAVLHHDGTAYARTGARTAYENLSAVPLASWSYRLTSLHRAGAIATADAQLSYRVKGYDTAPVTVGRALTLRLTADGQWYVASDKPAKKSGQQLWDQGKVSVVKGAHSLVMGVGRSVDSLRDFRALADHAVPAVSAAWGTDWTRHVVVLVPGSLDGMAGLLGSPAASYRGIAAVTTGEAGGSGSAPADRIIVNPDAYAVLGSVGKQVVLTHETTHVATRAHTTPATPLWLSEGYADWIGYRGTGRTPTQAAPELSRAVQDGDLPTALPTDKDFGFSSEATELARAYEGGWMACRMIQDRWGVDQLGKFYRAVGSHQKRAGAVEGAMKNVLGVTLEEFTEQWRDYLRAQLA
;
A
#
# COMPACT_ATOMS: atom_id res chain seq x y z
N MET A 1 47.08 -51.77 -52.29
CA MET A 1 45.83 -51.01 -52.36
C MET A 1 45.73 -50.21 -51.05
N LEU A 2 46.08 -48.91 -51.05
CA LEU A 2 45.98 -48.01 -49.94
C LEU A 2 44.57 -47.47 -49.90
N ALA A 3 43.89 -47.57 -48.73
CA ALA A 3 42.64 -46.89 -48.45
C ALA A 3 42.93 -45.61 -47.58
N LEU A 4 42.63 -44.44 -48.14
CA LEU A 4 42.80 -43.13 -47.54
C LEU A 4 41.49 -42.78 -46.80
N CYS A 5 41.50 -42.79 -45.47
CA CYS A 5 40.39 -42.29 -44.63
C CYS A 5 40.52 -40.79 -44.46
N LEU A 6 39.60 -40.02 -45.08
CA LEU A 6 39.38 -38.63 -44.83
C LEU A 6 38.58 -38.44 -43.52
N LEU A 7 39.22 -37.90 -42.50
CA LEU A 7 38.57 -37.41 -41.29
C LEU A 7 38.04 -35.99 -41.54
N LEU A 8 36.72 -35.83 -41.64
CA LEU A 8 36.03 -34.56 -41.60
C LEU A 8 35.87 -34.15 -40.13
N GLY A 9 36.68 -33.23 -39.67
CA GLY A 9 36.52 -32.60 -38.39
C GLY A 9 35.40 -31.56 -38.41
N SER A 10 34.30 -31.85 -37.74
CA SER A 10 33.22 -30.90 -37.47
C SER A 10 33.67 -29.88 -36.41
N LEU A 11 33.95 -28.67 -36.82
CA LEU A 11 34.10 -27.52 -35.94
C LEU A 11 32.74 -27.17 -35.37
N VAL A 12 32.41 -27.68 -34.21
CA VAL A 12 31.30 -27.19 -33.40
C VAL A 12 31.72 -25.87 -32.77
N GLY A 13 31.24 -24.75 -33.32
CA GLY A 13 31.49 -23.43 -32.83
C GLY A 13 30.82 -23.19 -31.49
N CYS A 14 31.53 -23.31 -30.38
CA CYS A 14 31.16 -22.79 -29.05
C CYS A 14 31.36 -21.26 -28.97
N GLY A 15 30.56 -20.50 -29.75
CA GLY A 15 30.71 -19.03 -29.80
C GLY A 15 29.67 -18.18 -29.06
N GLY A 16 28.67 -18.79 -28.41
CA GLY A 16 27.52 -18.02 -27.86
C GLY A 16 27.61 -17.57 -26.40
N GLN A 17 28.21 -18.34 -25.52
CA GLN A 17 28.21 -18.07 -24.08
C GLN A 17 29.09 -16.91 -23.57
N PRO A 18 30.33 -16.73 -24.03
CA PRO A 18 31.17 -15.62 -23.56
C PRO A 18 30.62 -14.22 -23.93
N ALA A 19 30.07 -14.09 -25.15
CA ALA A 19 29.50 -12.82 -25.65
C ALA A 19 28.19 -12.43 -24.93
N ALA A 20 27.35 -13.41 -24.56
CA ALA A 20 26.13 -13.18 -23.81
C ALA A 20 26.43 -12.76 -22.36
N ASN A 21 27.43 -13.37 -21.72
CA ASN A 21 27.86 -13.01 -20.37
C ASN A 21 28.48 -11.60 -20.32
N SER A 22 29.24 -11.20 -21.33
CA SER A 22 29.81 -9.85 -21.42
C SER A 22 28.73 -8.79 -21.62
N ALA A 23 27.69 -9.07 -22.44
CA ALA A 23 26.56 -8.15 -22.60
C ALA A 23 25.75 -8.00 -21.32
N LYS A 24 25.49 -9.11 -20.60
CA LYS A 24 24.81 -9.07 -19.31
C LYS A 24 25.58 -8.25 -18.28
N ALA A 25 26.88 -8.41 -18.17
CA ALA A 25 27.74 -7.64 -17.29
C ALA A 25 27.77 -6.15 -17.67
N ALA A 26 27.83 -5.83 -18.95
CA ALA A 26 27.80 -4.45 -19.43
C ALA A 26 26.47 -3.74 -19.13
N VAL A 27 25.32 -4.45 -19.29
CA VAL A 27 24.00 -3.92 -18.95
C VAL A 27 23.85 -3.76 -17.43
N GLN A 28 24.32 -4.72 -16.61
CA GLN A 28 24.29 -4.56 -15.16
C GLN A 28 25.13 -3.35 -14.73
N SER A 29 26.33 -3.17 -15.27
CA SER A 29 27.17 -2.01 -15.00
C SER A 29 26.53 -0.67 -15.43
N LEU A 30 25.76 -0.66 -16.52
CA LEU A 30 24.94 0.49 -16.92
C LEU A 30 23.91 0.83 -15.84
N LEU A 31 23.15 -0.17 -15.36
CA LEU A 31 22.12 -0.02 -14.33
C LEU A 31 22.74 0.43 -12.98
N ASP A 32 23.95 -0.04 -12.66
CA ASP A 32 24.68 0.38 -11.45
C ASP A 32 25.08 1.86 -11.53
N ARG A 33 25.57 2.32 -12.71
CA ARG A 33 25.87 3.75 -12.94
C ARG A 33 24.61 4.60 -12.89
N GLN A 34 23.50 4.13 -13.46
CA GLN A 34 22.22 4.83 -13.39
C GLN A 34 21.74 4.95 -11.94
N SER A 35 21.87 3.88 -11.16
CA SER A 35 21.50 3.85 -9.74
C SER A 35 22.35 4.81 -8.92
N ALA A 36 23.65 4.87 -9.16
CA ALA A 36 24.54 5.82 -8.51
C ALA A 36 24.16 7.28 -8.86
N ALA A 37 23.83 7.55 -10.12
CA ALA A 37 23.39 8.89 -10.56
C ALA A 37 22.10 9.34 -9.84
N VAL A 38 21.14 8.42 -9.62
CA VAL A 38 19.92 8.68 -8.83
C VAL A 38 20.27 9.07 -7.40
N LEU A 39 21.08 8.26 -6.72
CA LEU A 39 21.42 8.46 -5.30
C LEU A 39 22.29 9.70 -5.07
N HIS A 40 23.13 10.08 -6.05
CA HIS A 40 23.96 11.28 -5.98
C HIS A 40 23.26 12.55 -6.52
N HIS A 41 21.98 12.44 -6.91
CA HIS A 41 21.23 13.53 -7.54
C HIS A 41 21.92 14.13 -8.78
N ASP A 42 22.64 13.29 -9.56
CA ASP A 42 23.37 13.69 -10.76
C ASP A 42 22.54 13.41 -12.03
N GLY A 43 21.69 14.37 -12.40
CA GLY A 43 20.87 14.28 -13.61
C GLY A 43 21.70 14.24 -14.91
N THR A 44 22.94 14.80 -14.91
CA THR A 44 23.84 14.73 -16.06
C THR A 44 24.40 13.33 -16.25
N ALA A 45 24.86 12.69 -15.18
CA ALA A 45 25.29 11.29 -15.22
C ALA A 45 24.14 10.36 -15.59
N TYR A 46 22.93 10.60 -15.06
CA TYR A 46 21.75 9.83 -15.42
C TYR A 46 21.42 9.91 -16.92
N ALA A 47 21.46 11.11 -17.51
CA ALA A 47 21.15 11.32 -18.92
C ALA A 47 22.10 10.58 -19.88
N ARG A 48 23.28 10.15 -19.41
CA ARG A 48 24.20 9.29 -20.17
C ARG A 48 23.81 7.82 -20.17
N THR A 49 22.91 7.43 -19.28
CA THR A 49 22.50 6.03 -19.06
C THR A 49 21.04 5.77 -19.41
N GLY A 50 20.18 6.80 -19.43
CA GLY A 50 18.74 6.68 -19.63
C GLY A 50 18.08 8.00 -20.02
N ALA A 51 16.77 7.97 -20.25
CA ALA A 51 16.00 9.14 -20.61
C ALA A 51 15.96 10.16 -19.45
N ARG A 52 16.32 11.42 -19.73
CA ARG A 52 16.35 12.50 -18.75
C ARG A 52 15.02 12.71 -18.04
N THR A 53 13.91 12.58 -18.75
CA THR A 53 12.55 12.69 -18.20
C THR A 53 12.28 11.67 -17.10
N ALA A 54 12.82 10.45 -17.19
CA ALA A 54 12.71 9.45 -16.13
C ALA A 54 13.39 9.89 -14.83
N TYR A 55 14.55 10.55 -14.93
CA TYR A 55 15.21 11.15 -13.77
C TYR A 55 14.42 12.33 -13.20
N GLU A 56 13.90 13.21 -14.04
CA GLU A 56 13.12 14.39 -13.62
C GLU A 56 11.87 13.99 -12.86
N ASN A 57 11.26 12.85 -13.22
CA ASN A 57 10.08 12.32 -12.53
C ASN A 57 10.38 11.91 -11.08
N LEU A 58 11.55 11.34 -10.81
CA LEU A 58 11.88 10.77 -9.49
C LEU A 58 12.86 11.63 -8.66
N SER A 59 13.45 12.67 -9.23
CA SER A 59 14.54 13.44 -8.63
C SER A 59 14.23 14.09 -7.28
N ALA A 60 12.95 14.38 -7.01
CA ALA A 60 12.48 14.94 -5.74
C ALA A 60 12.24 13.88 -4.65
N VAL A 61 12.17 12.57 -5.00
CA VAL A 61 11.90 11.51 -4.06
C VAL A 61 13.11 11.30 -3.14
N PRO A 62 12.95 11.37 -1.80
CA PRO A 62 14.07 11.21 -0.88
C PRO A 62 14.45 9.74 -0.74
N LEU A 63 15.39 9.27 -1.52
CA LEU A 63 15.84 7.89 -1.55
C LEU A 63 17.02 7.65 -0.59
N ALA A 64 16.97 6.55 0.17
CA ALA A 64 18.08 6.04 0.98
C ALA A 64 18.86 4.94 0.24
N SER A 65 18.19 4.22 -0.65
CA SER A 65 18.81 3.22 -1.52
C SER A 65 18.04 3.13 -2.84
N TRP A 66 18.77 2.75 -3.90
CA TRP A 66 18.22 2.52 -5.23
C TRP A 66 19.17 1.59 -5.97
N SER A 67 18.72 0.45 -6.43
CA SER A 67 19.53 -0.51 -7.14
C SER A 67 18.71 -1.38 -8.08
N TYR A 68 19.30 -1.75 -9.19
CA TYR A 68 18.73 -2.74 -10.11
C TYR A 68 19.51 -4.04 -10.06
N ARG A 69 18.81 -5.15 -10.11
CA ARG A 69 19.37 -6.48 -10.35
C ARG A 69 18.78 -7.04 -11.64
N LEU A 70 19.63 -7.18 -12.67
CA LEU A 70 19.26 -7.76 -13.95
C LEU A 70 18.94 -9.26 -13.77
N THR A 71 17.75 -9.70 -14.20
CA THR A 71 17.29 -11.09 -14.09
C THR A 71 17.34 -11.81 -15.41
N SER A 72 16.97 -11.15 -16.52
CA SER A 72 17.07 -11.69 -17.87
C SER A 72 17.59 -10.65 -18.86
N LEU A 73 18.17 -11.11 -19.98
CA LEU A 73 18.58 -10.25 -21.07
C LEU A 73 18.43 -11.00 -22.41
N HIS A 74 17.67 -10.43 -23.33
CA HIS A 74 17.48 -10.94 -24.68
C HIS A 74 17.94 -9.88 -25.68
N ARG A 75 19.05 -10.15 -26.39
CA ARG A 75 19.63 -9.24 -27.37
C ARG A 75 19.20 -9.58 -28.78
N ALA A 76 18.81 -8.54 -29.53
CA ALA A 76 18.53 -8.61 -30.96
C ALA A 76 19.26 -7.45 -31.69
N GLY A 77 20.49 -7.71 -32.10
CA GLY A 77 21.34 -6.69 -32.74
C GLY A 77 21.72 -5.55 -31.80
N ALA A 78 21.31 -4.31 -32.15
CA ALA A 78 21.52 -3.08 -31.37
C ALA A 78 20.43 -2.83 -30.33
N ILE A 79 19.42 -3.70 -30.23
CA ILE A 79 18.34 -3.59 -29.25
C ILE A 79 18.42 -4.79 -28.31
N ALA A 80 18.08 -4.59 -27.05
CA ALA A 80 17.87 -5.68 -26.10
C ALA A 80 16.63 -5.39 -25.23
N THR A 81 15.93 -6.46 -24.85
CA THR A 81 14.93 -6.44 -23.80
C THR A 81 15.49 -7.13 -22.57
N ALA A 82 15.12 -6.66 -21.39
CA ALA A 82 15.60 -7.22 -20.15
C ALA A 82 14.52 -7.15 -19.07
N ASP A 83 14.52 -8.16 -18.20
CA ASP A 83 13.81 -8.07 -16.94
C ASP A 83 14.81 -7.73 -15.83
N ALA A 84 14.39 -6.87 -14.91
CA ALA A 84 15.19 -6.48 -13.76
C ALA A 84 14.31 -6.36 -12.51
N GLN A 85 14.93 -6.48 -11.35
CA GLN A 85 14.33 -6.10 -10.08
C GLN A 85 14.92 -4.76 -9.64
N LEU A 86 14.06 -3.79 -9.43
CA LEU A 86 14.38 -2.53 -8.78
C LEU A 86 14.13 -2.68 -7.28
N SER A 87 15.14 -2.43 -6.46
CA SER A 87 15.03 -2.32 -5.01
C SER A 87 15.32 -0.90 -4.57
N TYR A 88 14.44 -0.30 -3.75
CA TYR A 88 14.60 1.05 -3.25
C TYR A 88 14.08 1.22 -1.83
N ARG A 89 14.53 2.26 -1.13
CA ARG A 89 13.97 2.71 0.15
C ARG A 89 13.78 4.21 0.16
N VAL A 90 12.65 4.65 0.68
CA VAL A 90 12.40 6.05 1.01
C VAL A 90 13.10 6.39 2.33
N LYS A 91 13.97 7.41 2.31
CA LYS A 91 14.84 7.78 3.42
C LYS A 91 14.03 8.23 4.65
N GLY A 92 14.24 7.53 5.75
CA GLY A 92 13.60 7.83 7.05
C GLY A 92 12.18 7.28 7.19
N TYR A 93 11.66 6.55 6.17
CA TYR A 93 10.30 5.98 6.20
C TYR A 93 10.30 4.46 6.01
N ASP A 94 11.11 3.93 5.13
CA ASP A 94 11.13 2.49 4.86
C ASP A 94 12.14 1.78 5.76
N THR A 95 11.70 0.73 6.45
CA THR A 95 12.55 -0.09 7.32
C THR A 95 13.34 -1.13 6.53
N ALA A 96 12.80 -1.57 5.38
CA ALA A 96 13.45 -2.50 4.47
C ALA A 96 13.19 -2.07 3.00
N PRO A 97 13.96 -2.58 2.03
CA PRO A 97 13.78 -2.24 0.62
C PRO A 97 12.44 -2.73 0.08
N VAL A 98 11.75 -1.89 -0.68
CA VAL A 98 10.68 -2.29 -1.59
C VAL A 98 11.31 -2.84 -2.87
N THR A 99 10.86 -4.01 -3.33
CA THR A 99 11.37 -4.64 -4.55
C THR A 99 10.24 -4.80 -5.57
N VAL A 100 10.45 -4.30 -6.79
CA VAL A 100 9.46 -4.34 -7.87
C VAL A 100 10.10 -4.84 -9.17
N GLY A 101 9.31 -5.56 -9.97
CA GLY A 101 9.74 -6.02 -11.29
C GLY A 101 9.71 -4.89 -12.32
N ARG A 102 10.77 -4.81 -13.15
CA ARG A 102 10.89 -3.85 -14.25
C ARG A 102 11.14 -4.57 -15.58
N ALA A 103 10.52 -4.07 -16.63
CA ALA A 103 10.76 -4.47 -18.02
C ALA A 103 11.52 -3.34 -18.72
N LEU A 104 12.74 -3.63 -19.16
CA LEU A 104 13.64 -2.66 -19.75
C LEU A 104 13.75 -2.87 -21.26
N THR A 105 13.81 -1.78 -22.02
CA THR A 105 14.28 -1.78 -23.40
C THR A 105 15.59 -1.03 -23.45
N LEU A 106 16.61 -1.64 -24.00
CA LEU A 106 17.97 -1.13 -24.09
C LEU A 106 18.35 -0.91 -25.56
N ARG A 107 19.15 0.10 -25.84
CA ARG A 107 19.75 0.35 -27.15
C ARG A 107 21.26 0.45 -27.03
N LEU A 108 21.95 -0.11 -28.01
CA LEU A 108 23.37 0.09 -28.18
C LEU A 108 23.57 1.36 -28.99
N THR A 109 24.34 2.30 -28.45
CA THR A 109 24.71 3.57 -29.12
C THR A 109 25.78 3.34 -30.15
N ALA A 110 26.06 4.34 -31.02
CA ALA A 110 27.06 4.22 -32.09
C ALA A 110 28.49 4.01 -31.56
N ASP A 111 28.77 4.51 -30.35
CA ASP A 111 30.03 4.29 -29.62
C ASP A 111 30.09 2.99 -28.82
N GLY A 112 29.10 2.10 -29.03
CA GLY A 112 29.10 0.77 -28.43
C GLY A 112 28.66 0.72 -26.96
N GLN A 113 28.03 1.78 -26.42
CA GLN A 113 27.52 1.81 -25.07
C GLN A 113 26.04 1.44 -25.01
N TRP A 114 25.63 0.72 -23.98
CA TRP A 114 24.22 0.47 -23.70
C TRP A 114 23.55 1.69 -23.09
N TYR A 115 22.29 1.91 -23.44
CA TYR A 115 21.44 3.00 -22.98
C TYR A 115 20.03 2.47 -22.67
N VAL A 116 19.44 2.84 -21.53
CA VAL A 116 18.07 2.48 -21.15
C VAL A 116 17.11 3.40 -21.92
N ALA A 117 16.52 2.85 -22.99
CA ALA A 117 15.54 3.58 -23.81
C ALA A 117 14.15 3.59 -23.19
N SER A 118 13.80 2.57 -22.41
CA SER A 118 12.54 2.47 -21.69
C SER A 118 12.73 1.63 -20.43
N ASP A 119 12.11 2.08 -19.34
CA ASP A 119 11.94 1.37 -18.07
C ASP A 119 10.48 1.46 -17.66
N LYS A 120 9.81 0.31 -17.57
CA LYS A 120 8.38 0.21 -17.27
C LYS A 120 8.13 -0.87 -16.20
N PRO A 121 7.02 -0.82 -15.47
CA PRO A 121 6.61 -1.93 -14.63
C PRO A 121 6.57 -3.24 -15.41
N ALA A 122 7.09 -4.31 -14.84
CA ALA A 122 6.97 -5.64 -15.44
C ALA A 122 5.49 -6.11 -15.40
N LYS A 123 5.15 -7.07 -16.24
CA LYS A 123 3.82 -7.69 -16.21
C LYS A 123 3.52 -8.21 -14.79
N LYS A 124 2.38 -7.85 -14.23
CA LYS A 124 1.95 -8.14 -12.86
C LYS A 124 2.67 -7.36 -11.75
N SER A 125 3.45 -6.32 -12.08
CA SER A 125 3.99 -5.37 -11.10
C SER A 125 3.19 -4.08 -11.14
N GLY A 126 2.86 -3.52 -9.97
CA GLY A 126 2.24 -2.19 -9.87
C GLY A 126 3.22 -1.10 -10.36
N GLN A 127 2.64 0.00 -10.83
CA GLN A 127 3.41 1.21 -11.14
C GLN A 127 4.03 1.78 -9.87
N GLN A 128 5.07 2.58 -10.05
CA GLN A 128 5.55 3.49 -9.03
C GLN A 128 5.06 4.90 -9.34
N LEU A 129 4.98 5.77 -8.33
CA LEU A 129 4.43 7.11 -8.54
C LEU A 129 5.16 7.89 -9.65
N TRP A 130 6.49 7.75 -9.75
CA TRP A 130 7.31 8.36 -10.80
C TRP A 130 7.12 7.76 -12.20
N ASP A 131 6.48 6.61 -12.34
CA ASP A 131 6.07 6.06 -13.65
C ASP A 131 4.92 6.87 -14.26
N GLN A 132 4.16 7.60 -13.42
CA GLN A 132 2.99 8.37 -13.83
C GLN A 132 3.33 9.84 -14.18
N GLY A 133 4.51 10.33 -13.80
CA GLY A 133 4.96 11.68 -14.07
C GLY A 133 5.89 12.24 -13.01
N LYS A 134 6.14 13.55 -13.09
CA LYS A 134 7.02 14.25 -12.15
C LYS A 134 6.41 14.26 -10.74
N VAL A 135 7.15 13.71 -9.78
CA VAL A 135 6.75 13.65 -8.38
C VAL A 135 7.07 14.98 -7.71
N SER A 136 6.06 15.57 -7.06
CA SER A 136 6.22 16.66 -6.09
C SER A 136 6.19 16.09 -4.67
N VAL A 137 7.01 16.64 -3.78
CA VAL A 137 7.19 16.11 -2.42
C VAL A 137 6.98 17.20 -1.38
N VAL A 138 6.19 16.91 -0.35
CA VAL A 138 6.02 17.76 0.84
C VAL A 138 6.30 16.91 2.07
N LYS A 139 7.27 17.34 2.88
CA LYS A 139 7.63 16.69 4.14
C LYS A 139 6.93 17.38 5.31
N GLY A 140 6.31 16.58 6.18
CA GLY A 140 5.72 17.01 7.45
C GLY A 140 6.55 16.62 8.65
N ALA A 141 5.98 16.83 9.84
CA ALA A 141 6.57 16.38 11.11
C ALA A 141 6.51 14.85 11.25
N HIS A 142 5.41 14.26 10.76
CA HIS A 142 5.12 12.83 10.87
C HIS A 142 4.80 12.20 9.51
N SER A 143 4.87 12.94 8.42
CA SER A 143 4.42 12.48 7.12
C SER A 143 5.36 12.86 5.99
N LEU A 144 5.34 12.04 4.93
CA LEU A 144 5.88 12.35 3.62
C LEU A 144 4.74 12.25 2.61
N VAL A 145 4.38 13.36 2.01
CA VAL A 145 3.35 13.39 0.98
C VAL A 145 4.01 13.52 -0.39
N MET A 146 3.72 12.60 -1.28
CA MET A 146 4.23 12.60 -2.65
C MET A 146 3.05 12.59 -3.62
N GLY A 147 3.10 13.45 -4.65
CA GLY A 147 2.00 13.53 -5.61
C GLY A 147 2.47 13.76 -7.04
N VAL A 148 1.65 13.38 -8.00
CA VAL A 148 1.82 13.62 -9.43
C VAL A 148 0.62 14.41 -9.95
N GLY A 149 0.88 15.47 -10.75
CA GLY A 149 -0.19 16.32 -11.29
C GLY A 149 -0.96 17.11 -10.20
N ARG A 150 -0.35 17.34 -9.03
CA ARG A 150 -0.94 18.06 -7.90
C ARG A 150 -0.15 19.31 -7.57
N SER A 151 -0.87 20.37 -7.16
CA SER A 151 -0.22 21.58 -6.65
C SER A 151 0.46 21.30 -5.29
N VAL A 152 1.52 22.03 -5.00
CA VAL A 152 2.21 21.92 -3.69
C VAL A 152 1.27 22.26 -2.54
N ASP A 153 0.33 23.19 -2.73
CA ASP A 153 -0.64 23.58 -1.69
C ASP A 153 -1.60 22.42 -1.40
N SER A 154 -2.12 21.73 -2.43
CA SER A 154 -2.92 20.52 -2.23
C SER A 154 -2.14 19.43 -1.46
N LEU A 155 -0.85 19.25 -1.74
CA LEU A 155 -0.02 18.30 -0.98
C LEU A 155 0.24 18.76 0.47
N ARG A 156 0.30 20.07 0.73
CA ARG A 156 0.37 20.62 2.09
C ARG A 156 -0.88 20.33 2.91
N ASP A 157 -2.06 20.33 2.29
CA ASP A 157 -3.31 19.96 2.95
C ASP A 157 -3.26 18.49 3.42
N PHE A 158 -2.86 17.57 2.53
CA PHE A 158 -2.66 16.17 2.92
C PHE A 158 -1.62 16.01 4.03
N ARG A 159 -0.52 16.75 3.96
CA ARG A 159 0.50 16.77 5.02
C ARG A 159 -0.08 17.19 6.36
N ALA A 160 -0.87 18.26 6.40
CA ALA A 160 -1.46 18.76 7.63
C ALA A 160 -2.39 17.71 8.27
N LEU A 161 -3.22 17.04 7.45
CA LEU A 161 -4.13 15.98 7.89
C LEU A 161 -3.37 14.75 8.39
N ALA A 162 -2.33 14.32 7.69
CA ALA A 162 -1.51 13.16 8.08
C ALA A 162 -0.68 13.46 9.35
N ASP A 163 -0.12 14.67 9.47
CA ASP A 163 0.59 15.10 10.68
C ASP A 163 -0.34 15.21 11.90
N HIS A 164 -1.65 15.45 11.72
CA HIS A 164 -2.65 15.38 12.77
C HIS A 164 -3.04 13.92 13.09
N ALA A 165 -3.15 13.05 12.08
CA ALA A 165 -3.55 11.66 12.25
C ALA A 165 -2.56 10.86 13.11
N VAL A 166 -1.24 11.02 12.90
CA VAL A 166 -0.22 10.24 13.60
C VAL A 166 -0.24 10.39 15.12
N PRO A 167 -0.30 11.59 15.71
CA PRO A 167 -0.49 11.74 17.16
C PRO A 167 -1.83 11.18 17.66
N ALA A 168 -2.92 11.37 16.91
CA ALA A 168 -4.25 10.86 17.28
C ALA A 168 -4.26 9.33 17.36
N VAL A 169 -3.68 8.67 16.37
CA VAL A 169 -3.51 7.21 16.36
C VAL A 169 -2.59 6.75 17.49
N SER A 170 -1.46 7.43 17.71
CA SER A 170 -0.52 7.09 18.79
C SER A 170 -1.15 7.21 20.17
N ALA A 171 -2.03 8.18 20.38
CA ALA A 171 -2.77 8.36 21.65
C ALA A 171 -3.77 7.23 21.91
N ALA A 172 -4.29 6.57 20.87
CA ALA A 172 -5.26 5.48 20.99
C ALA A 172 -4.62 4.09 20.97
N TRP A 173 -3.67 3.87 20.07
CA TRP A 173 -3.01 2.58 19.86
C TRP A 173 -1.78 2.39 20.74
N GLY A 174 -1.09 3.45 21.10
CA GLY A 174 0.22 3.45 21.73
C GLY A 174 1.33 3.82 20.74
N THR A 175 2.58 3.75 21.21
CA THR A 175 3.74 4.29 20.48
C THR A 175 4.64 3.21 19.87
N ASP A 176 4.24 1.95 19.96
CA ASP A 176 5.01 0.80 19.42
C ASP A 176 4.73 0.60 17.93
N TRP A 177 5.07 1.62 17.15
CA TRP A 177 5.02 1.64 15.69
C TRP A 177 5.89 2.79 15.16
N THR A 178 6.05 2.92 13.85
CA THR A 178 6.98 3.88 13.24
C THR A 178 6.62 5.35 13.51
N ARG A 179 5.37 5.67 13.81
CA ARG A 179 4.81 7.01 14.08
C ARG A 179 5.09 8.02 12.96
N HIS A 180 5.13 7.51 11.73
CA HIS A 180 5.19 8.31 10.52
C HIS A 180 4.55 7.55 9.36
N VAL A 181 4.06 8.27 8.38
CA VAL A 181 3.36 7.71 7.22
C VAL A 181 3.85 8.30 5.90
N VAL A 182 3.70 7.53 4.83
CA VAL A 182 3.93 7.99 3.46
C VAL A 182 2.59 8.01 2.72
N VAL A 183 2.19 9.19 2.25
CA VAL A 183 0.93 9.39 1.52
C VAL A 183 1.27 9.62 0.03
N LEU A 184 0.67 8.81 -0.84
CA LEU A 184 0.78 8.93 -2.29
C LEU A 184 -0.51 9.51 -2.87
N VAL A 185 -0.40 10.59 -3.61
CA VAL A 185 -1.53 11.29 -4.24
C VAL A 185 -1.34 11.25 -5.76
N PRO A 186 -1.83 10.22 -6.45
CA PRO A 186 -1.78 10.13 -7.91
C PRO A 186 -2.68 11.20 -8.57
N GLY A 187 -2.53 11.36 -9.89
CA GLY A 187 -3.31 12.33 -10.65
C GLY A 187 -4.79 11.96 -10.83
N SER A 188 -5.14 10.68 -10.73
CA SER A 188 -6.47 10.14 -11.02
C SER A 188 -6.72 8.80 -10.33
N LEU A 189 -7.96 8.31 -10.40
CA LEU A 189 -8.33 6.96 -10.00
C LEU A 189 -7.52 5.89 -10.77
N ASP A 190 -7.30 6.08 -12.08
CA ASP A 190 -6.46 5.16 -12.86
C ASP A 190 -5.01 5.14 -12.34
N GLY A 191 -4.51 6.29 -11.90
CA GLY A 191 -3.21 6.39 -11.25
C GLY A 191 -3.15 5.58 -9.94
N MET A 192 -4.18 5.68 -9.08
CA MET A 192 -4.31 4.86 -7.88
C MET A 192 -4.32 3.36 -8.22
N ALA A 193 -5.16 2.96 -9.18
CA ALA A 193 -5.26 1.59 -9.64
C ALA A 193 -3.92 1.05 -10.19
N GLY A 194 -3.19 1.89 -10.93
CA GLY A 194 -1.85 1.57 -11.43
C GLY A 194 -0.84 1.31 -10.30
N LEU A 195 -0.86 2.09 -9.22
CA LEU A 195 -0.02 1.89 -8.03
C LEU A 195 -0.37 0.59 -7.31
N LEU A 196 -1.65 0.26 -7.22
CA LEU A 196 -2.15 -0.94 -6.55
C LEU A 196 -2.09 -2.21 -7.43
N GLY A 197 -1.86 -2.05 -8.73
CA GLY A 197 -1.81 -3.17 -9.68
C GLY A 197 -3.15 -3.88 -9.89
N SER A 198 -4.26 -3.19 -9.68
CA SER A 198 -5.63 -3.71 -9.74
C SER A 198 -6.54 -2.81 -10.59
N PRO A 199 -7.68 -3.30 -11.11
CA PRO A 199 -8.57 -2.49 -11.94
C PRO A 199 -9.15 -1.27 -11.21
N ALA A 200 -9.25 -0.12 -11.88
CA ALA A 200 -9.78 1.12 -11.33
C ALA A 200 -11.22 0.99 -10.79
N ALA A 201 -12.02 0.12 -11.42
CA ALA A 201 -13.40 -0.14 -11.00
C ALA A 201 -13.50 -0.63 -9.54
N SER A 202 -12.48 -1.33 -9.04
CA SER A 202 -12.42 -1.84 -7.66
C SER A 202 -12.27 -0.73 -6.61
N TYR A 203 -11.87 0.49 -7.02
CA TYR A 203 -11.58 1.59 -6.08
C TYR A 203 -12.47 2.82 -6.28
N ARG A 204 -13.52 2.73 -7.12
CA ARG A 204 -14.31 3.90 -7.55
C ARG A 204 -14.91 4.71 -6.39
N GLY A 205 -15.42 4.06 -5.36
CA GLY A 205 -16.03 4.70 -4.18
C GLY A 205 -15.10 4.82 -2.97
N ILE A 206 -13.86 4.33 -3.08
CA ILE A 206 -12.90 4.25 -1.97
C ILE A 206 -12.02 5.48 -1.99
N ALA A 207 -11.94 6.22 -0.88
CA ALA A 207 -11.23 7.49 -0.79
C ALA A 207 -9.71 7.33 -0.61
N ALA A 208 -9.26 6.30 0.07
CA ALA A 208 -7.86 5.92 0.19
C ALA A 208 -7.72 4.43 0.52
N VAL A 209 -6.52 3.87 0.39
CA VAL A 209 -6.18 2.48 0.74
C VAL A 209 -4.76 2.45 1.28
N THR A 210 -4.54 1.74 2.37
CA THR A 210 -3.18 1.44 2.87
C THR A 210 -2.67 0.13 2.24
N THR A 211 -1.48 0.16 1.63
CA THR A 211 -0.89 -1.03 1.01
C THR A 211 -0.71 -2.16 2.02
N GLY A 212 -1.02 -3.40 1.60
CA GLY A 212 -0.90 -4.59 2.44
C GLY A 212 -2.11 -4.92 3.31
N GLU A 213 -3.23 -4.18 3.22
CA GLU A 213 -4.47 -4.48 3.97
C GLU A 213 -5.13 -5.78 3.54
N ALA A 214 -5.24 -6.02 2.27
CA ALA A 214 -5.96 -7.17 1.73
C ALA A 214 -5.17 -8.49 1.88
N GLY A 215 -5.03 -9.00 3.10
CA GLY A 215 -4.53 -10.36 3.35
C GLY A 215 -3.03 -10.56 3.16
N GLY A 216 -2.23 -9.50 3.16
CA GLY A 216 -0.78 -9.57 3.13
C GLY A 216 -0.23 -10.11 4.46
N SER A 217 0.36 -11.29 4.43
CA SER A 217 1.03 -11.88 5.57
C SER A 217 2.26 -11.07 5.97
N GLY A 218 2.26 -10.52 7.18
CA GLY A 218 3.49 -10.06 7.84
C GLY A 218 3.94 -8.65 7.42
N SER A 219 5.03 -8.19 8.00
CA SER A 219 5.58 -6.85 7.87
C SER A 219 5.74 -6.41 6.42
N ALA A 220 4.87 -5.50 5.96
CA ALA A 220 5.18 -4.75 4.75
C ALA A 220 6.40 -3.87 5.06
N PRO A 221 7.49 -3.95 4.28
CA PRO A 221 8.71 -3.18 4.54
C PRO A 221 8.48 -1.67 4.40
N ALA A 222 7.35 -1.30 3.80
CA ALA A 222 7.02 0.07 3.49
C ALA A 222 5.52 0.21 3.23
N ASP A 223 4.76 0.62 4.24
CA ASP A 223 3.34 0.97 4.05
C ASP A 223 3.20 2.28 3.26
N ARG A 224 2.19 2.34 2.40
CA ARG A 224 1.80 3.53 1.64
C ARG A 224 0.31 3.74 1.78
N ILE A 225 -0.09 4.94 2.15
CA ILE A 225 -1.49 5.40 2.04
C ILE A 225 -1.65 5.95 0.63
N ILE A 226 -2.48 5.33 -0.19
CA ILE A 226 -2.70 5.73 -1.58
C ILE A 226 -4.09 6.34 -1.70
N VAL A 227 -4.16 7.61 -2.06
CA VAL A 227 -5.40 8.37 -2.15
C VAL A 227 -6.05 8.22 -3.51
N ASN A 228 -7.37 8.00 -3.52
CA ASN A 228 -8.22 8.21 -4.70
C ASN A 228 -8.61 9.69 -4.76
N PRO A 229 -8.03 10.47 -5.67
CA PRO A 229 -8.28 11.91 -5.68
C PRO A 229 -9.73 12.28 -5.98
N ASP A 230 -10.46 11.45 -6.74
CA ASP A 230 -11.83 11.72 -7.15
C ASP A 230 -12.81 11.50 -5.98
N ALA A 231 -12.72 10.36 -5.30
CA ALA A 231 -13.52 10.07 -4.13
C ALA A 231 -13.15 10.95 -2.92
N TYR A 232 -11.87 11.27 -2.74
CA TYR A 232 -11.42 12.14 -1.65
C TYR A 232 -11.86 13.59 -1.83
N ALA A 233 -11.95 14.09 -3.08
CA ALA A 233 -12.31 15.47 -3.37
C ALA A 233 -13.73 15.83 -2.92
N VAL A 234 -14.68 14.87 -2.95
CA VAL A 234 -16.07 15.10 -2.56
C VAL A 234 -16.30 15.03 -1.05
N LEU A 235 -15.31 14.63 -0.26
CA LEU A 235 -15.40 14.60 1.20
C LEU A 235 -15.34 16.01 1.79
N GLY A 236 -16.16 16.26 2.81
CA GLY A 236 -16.02 17.43 3.67
C GLY A 236 -14.76 17.34 4.56
N SER A 237 -14.41 18.42 5.27
CA SER A 237 -13.18 18.49 6.09
C SER A 237 -13.10 17.37 7.13
N VAL A 238 -14.21 17.06 7.81
CA VAL A 238 -14.27 15.94 8.77
C VAL A 238 -13.99 14.61 8.07
N GLY A 239 -14.66 14.31 6.95
CA GLY A 239 -14.44 13.07 6.22
C GLY A 239 -12.99 12.90 5.74
N LYS A 240 -12.37 13.97 5.26
CA LYS A 240 -10.96 13.97 4.86
C LYS A 240 -10.02 13.61 6.01
N GLN A 241 -10.26 14.16 7.20
CA GLN A 241 -9.48 13.84 8.40
C GLN A 241 -9.74 12.40 8.85
N VAL A 242 -11.02 11.96 8.87
CA VAL A 242 -11.39 10.60 9.24
C VAL A 242 -10.65 9.60 8.36
N VAL A 243 -10.69 9.76 7.03
CA VAL A 243 -10.01 8.85 6.09
C VAL A 243 -8.50 8.79 6.37
N LEU A 244 -7.80 9.92 6.49
CA LEU A 244 -6.36 9.90 6.76
C LEU A 244 -6.01 9.28 8.13
N THR A 245 -6.88 9.45 9.13
CA THR A 245 -6.69 8.84 10.44
C THR A 245 -6.96 7.34 10.40
N HIS A 246 -7.99 6.92 9.68
CA HIS A 246 -8.32 5.52 9.40
C HIS A 246 -7.13 4.79 8.74
N GLU A 247 -6.62 5.32 7.62
CA GLU A 247 -5.48 4.74 6.91
C GLU A 247 -4.20 4.73 7.77
N THR A 248 -3.97 5.79 8.54
CA THR A 248 -2.85 5.85 9.50
C THR A 248 -2.97 4.77 10.57
N THR A 249 -4.20 4.41 10.97
CA THR A 249 -4.46 3.34 11.94
C THR A 249 -4.02 1.99 11.38
N HIS A 250 -4.31 1.69 10.11
CA HIS A 250 -3.84 0.46 9.47
C HIS A 250 -2.30 0.37 9.45
N VAL A 251 -1.61 1.48 9.20
CA VAL A 251 -0.13 1.52 9.33
C VAL A 251 0.31 1.19 10.76
N ALA A 252 -0.34 1.76 11.77
CA ALA A 252 0.03 1.56 13.17
C ALA A 252 -0.26 0.14 13.67
N THR A 253 -1.38 -0.44 13.25
CA THR A 253 -1.82 -1.77 13.70
C THR A 253 -1.18 -2.92 12.91
N ARG A 254 -0.45 -2.63 11.83
CA ARG A 254 0.12 -3.61 10.88
C ARG A 254 0.76 -4.82 11.54
N ALA A 255 1.63 -4.61 12.53
CA ALA A 255 2.35 -5.68 13.21
C ALA A 255 1.43 -6.61 14.04
N HIS A 256 0.21 -6.19 14.31
CA HIS A 256 -0.78 -6.90 15.11
C HIS A 256 -2.03 -7.30 14.31
N THR A 257 -2.05 -7.04 13.01
CA THR A 257 -3.12 -7.48 12.10
C THR A 257 -2.67 -8.73 11.37
N THR A 258 -3.37 -9.84 11.56
CA THR A 258 -3.06 -11.14 10.98
C THR A 258 -4.29 -11.72 10.27
N PRO A 259 -4.19 -12.84 9.54
CA PRO A 259 -5.36 -13.51 8.99
C PRO A 259 -6.43 -13.92 10.03
N ALA A 260 -6.07 -13.91 11.31
CA ALA A 260 -7.01 -14.12 12.41
C ALA A 260 -7.87 -12.90 12.73
N THR A 261 -7.42 -11.70 12.38
CA THR A 261 -8.14 -10.44 12.64
C THR A 261 -9.31 -10.28 11.65
N PRO A 262 -10.57 -10.29 12.08
CA PRO A 262 -11.70 -10.08 11.18
C PRO A 262 -11.77 -8.63 10.68
N LEU A 263 -12.33 -8.42 9.47
CA LEU A 263 -12.45 -7.09 8.91
C LEU A 263 -13.32 -6.17 9.77
N TRP A 264 -14.38 -6.67 10.40
CA TRP A 264 -15.18 -5.84 11.33
C TRP A 264 -14.34 -5.24 12.47
N LEU A 265 -13.26 -5.95 12.90
CA LEU A 265 -12.38 -5.47 13.97
C LEU A 265 -11.31 -4.54 13.41
N SER A 266 -10.66 -4.87 12.28
CA SER A 266 -9.62 -4.00 11.70
C SER A 266 -10.18 -2.69 11.19
N GLU A 267 -11.25 -2.75 10.40
CA GLU A 267 -11.93 -1.58 9.84
C GLU A 267 -12.66 -0.78 10.92
N GLY A 268 -13.39 -1.49 11.79
CA GLY A 268 -14.11 -0.87 12.89
C GLY A 268 -13.18 -0.15 13.88
N TYR A 269 -11.99 -0.69 14.12
CA TYR A 269 -10.98 -0.04 14.96
C TYR A 269 -10.39 1.21 14.28
N ALA A 270 -10.14 1.14 12.98
CA ALA A 270 -9.63 2.26 12.19
C ALA A 270 -10.66 3.40 12.13
N ASP A 271 -11.93 3.08 11.90
CA ASP A 271 -13.03 4.04 11.96
C ASP A 271 -13.23 4.59 13.37
N TRP A 272 -13.12 3.74 14.40
CA TRP A 272 -13.24 4.19 15.77
C TRP A 272 -12.20 5.26 16.11
N ILE A 273 -10.95 5.10 15.71
CA ILE A 273 -9.93 6.17 15.90
C ILE A 273 -10.23 7.35 14.97
N GLY A 274 -10.64 7.13 13.74
CA GLY A 274 -10.94 8.15 12.74
C GLY A 274 -12.03 9.13 13.21
N TYR A 275 -13.07 8.61 13.83
CA TYR A 275 -14.19 9.43 14.32
C TYR A 275 -13.97 10.05 15.71
N ARG A 276 -12.93 9.67 16.45
CA ARG A 276 -12.65 10.26 17.77
C ARG A 276 -12.40 11.76 17.67
N GLY A 277 -13.05 12.51 18.57
CA GLY A 277 -12.90 13.97 18.64
C GLY A 277 -13.56 14.75 17.50
N THR A 278 -14.26 14.09 16.57
CA THR A 278 -14.96 14.77 15.47
C THR A 278 -16.26 15.46 15.90
N GLY A 279 -16.77 15.16 17.10
CA GLY A 279 -18.07 15.61 17.57
C GLY A 279 -19.28 14.97 16.88
N ARG A 280 -19.07 13.99 16.01
CA ARG A 280 -20.17 13.28 15.35
C ARG A 280 -20.91 12.36 16.31
N THR A 281 -22.26 12.44 16.28
CA THR A 281 -23.11 11.48 17.00
C THR A 281 -23.06 10.11 16.32
N PRO A 282 -23.48 9.02 17.00
CA PRO A 282 -23.58 7.71 16.37
C PRO A 282 -24.42 7.71 15.10
N THR A 283 -25.58 8.36 15.11
CA THR A 283 -26.46 8.48 13.95
C THR A 283 -25.86 9.26 12.78
N GLN A 284 -24.95 10.22 13.06
CA GLN A 284 -24.23 10.97 12.04
C GLN A 284 -23.02 10.21 11.46
N ALA A 285 -22.43 9.32 12.24
CA ALA A 285 -21.25 8.53 11.82
C ALA A 285 -21.67 7.16 11.22
N ALA A 286 -22.87 6.65 11.59
CA ALA A 286 -23.43 5.40 11.08
C ALA A 286 -24.84 5.63 10.49
N PRO A 287 -25.00 6.42 9.42
CA PRO A 287 -26.31 6.79 8.91
C PRO A 287 -27.07 5.64 8.26
N GLU A 288 -26.40 4.70 7.56
CA GLU A 288 -27.06 3.58 6.90
C GLU A 288 -27.51 2.52 7.91
N LEU A 289 -26.70 2.26 8.94
CA LEU A 289 -27.06 1.36 10.02
C LEU A 289 -28.16 1.97 10.92
N SER A 290 -28.11 3.29 11.17
CA SER A 290 -29.17 4.00 11.90
C SER A 290 -30.51 3.89 11.19
N ARG A 291 -30.54 4.09 9.87
CA ARG A 291 -31.77 3.92 9.08
C ARG A 291 -32.31 2.48 9.18
N ALA A 292 -31.43 1.48 9.05
CA ALA A 292 -31.82 0.08 9.19
C ALA A 292 -32.44 -0.22 10.57
N VAL A 293 -31.79 0.26 11.64
CA VAL A 293 -32.31 0.07 13.01
C VAL A 293 -33.68 0.73 13.19
N GLN A 294 -33.89 1.96 12.68
CA GLN A 294 -35.16 2.69 12.74
C GLN A 294 -36.26 2.01 11.93
N ASP A 295 -35.91 1.37 10.80
CA ASP A 295 -36.82 0.59 9.98
C ASP A 295 -37.14 -0.81 10.56
N GLY A 296 -36.51 -1.18 11.68
CA GLY A 296 -36.68 -2.48 12.33
C GLY A 296 -35.79 -3.59 11.76
N ASP A 297 -34.89 -3.26 10.82
CA ASP A 297 -33.94 -4.19 10.20
C ASP A 297 -32.62 -4.23 11.03
N LEU A 298 -32.72 -4.75 12.25
CA LEU A 298 -31.58 -4.87 13.16
C LEU A 298 -30.70 -6.07 12.76
N PRO A 299 -29.39 -5.88 12.53
CA PRO A 299 -28.47 -6.99 12.24
C PRO A 299 -28.53 -8.08 13.30
N THR A 300 -28.49 -9.34 12.87
CA THR A 300 -28.53 -10.51 13.76
C THR A 300 -27.16 -10.97 14.24
N ALA A 301 -26.09 -10.59 13.54
CA ALA A 301 -24.69 -10.95 13.83
C ALA A 301 -23.75 -9.81 13.47
N LEU A 302 -22.52 -9.87 13.99
CA LEU A 302 -21.42 -8.99 13.58
C LEU A 302 -21.13 -9.16 12.07
N PRO A 303 -20.68 -8.10 11.38
CA PRO A 303 -20.31 -8.18 9.97
C PRO A 303 -19.24 -9.25 9.72
N THR A 304 -19.40 -9.98 8.62
CA THR A 304 -18.41 -10.98 8.16
C THR A 304 -17.43 -10.34 7.16
N ASP A 305 -16.28 -10.97 6.91
CA ASP A 305 -15.33 -10.46 5.92
C ASP A 305 -15.93 -10.32 4.49
N LYS A 306 -16.99 -11.06 4.18
CA LYS A 306 -17.67 -10.97 2.88
C LYS A 306 -18.43 -9.66 2.72
N ASP A 307 -18.93 -9.09 3.81
CA ASP A 307 -19.72 -7.86 3.80
C ASP A 307 -18.84 -6.63 3.49
N PHE A 308 -17.52 -6.75 3.63
CA PHE A 308 -16.53 -5.75 3.25
C PHE A 308 -16.02 -5.92 1.80
N GLY A 309 -16.62 -6.81 1.02
CA GLY A 309 -16.23 -7.04 -0.37
C GLY A 309 -16.62 -5.89 -1.29
N PHE A 310 -15.74 -5.49 -2.21
CA PHE A 310 -16.00 -4.44 -3.22
C PHE A 310 -17.14 -4.76 -4.21
N SER A 311 -17.68 -5.98 -4.19
CA SER A 311 -18.85 -6.40 -4.94
C SER A 311 -20.17 -6.24 -4.17
N SER A 312 -20.11 -5.84 -2.89
CA SER A 312 -21.30 -5.58 -2.08
C SER A 312 -22.02 -4.32 -2.56
N GLU A 313 -23.35 -4.28 -2.41
CA GLU A 313 -24.11 -3.06 -2.57
C GLU A 313 -23.57 -1.96 -1.65
N ALA A 314 -23.52 -0.71 -2.13
CA ALA A 314 -22.90 0.40 -1.40
C ALA A 314 -23.47 0.58 0.02
N THR A 315 -24.79 0.37 0.19
CA THR A 315 -25.47 0.46 1.48
C THR A 315 -25.07 -0.70 2.41
N GLU A 316 -24.93 -1.92 1.89
CA GLU A 316 -24.50 -3.08 2.68
C GLU A 316 -23.05 -2.93 3.12
N LEU A 317 -22.18 -2.47 2.22
CA LEU A 317 -20.81 -2.17 2.56
C LEU A 317 -20.71 -1.11 3.66
N ALA A 318 -21.48 -0.01 3.54
CA ALA A 318 -21.52 1.03 4.57
C ALA A 318 -21.99 0.47 5.93
N ARG A 319 -23.06 -0.34 5.96
CA ARG A 319 -23.54 -1.01 7.17
C ARG A 319 -22.49 -1.92 7.81
N ALA A 320 -21.64 -2.57 7.01
CA ALA A 320 -20.56 -3.41 7.54
C ALA A 320 -19.48 -2.57 8.26
N TYR A 321 -19.02 -1.48 7.65
CA TYR A 321 -18.09 -0.53 8.28
C TYR A 321 -18.69 0.08 9.55
N GLU A 322 -19.90 0.61 9.45
CA GLU A 322 -20.65 1.22 10.58
C GLU A 322 -20.88 0.20 11.71
N GLY A 323 -21.19 -1.05 11.38
CA GLY A 323 -21.36 -2.14 12.35
C GLY A 323 -20.07 -2.50 13.08
N GLY A 324 -18.97 -2.58 12.38
CA GLY A 324 -17.63 -2.77 12.93
C GLY A 324 -17.22 -1.61 13.86
N TRP A 325 -17.43 -0.37 13.38
CA TRP A 325 -17.21 0.84 14.18
C TRP A 325 -18.02 0.83 15.48
N MET A 326 -19.33 0.51 15.41
CA MET A 326 -20.22 0.43 16.58
C MET A 326 -19.79 -0.67 17.56
N ALA A 327 -19.26 -1.80 17.07
CA ALA A 327 -18.74 -2.86 17.92
C ALA A 327 -17.47 -2.38 18.68
N CYS A 328 -16.52 -1.72 18.01
CA CYS A 328 -15.35 -1.16 18.65
C CYS A 328 -15.70 -0.05 19.63
N ARG A 329 -16.67 0.81 19.30
CA ARG A 329 -17.20 1.84 20.18
C ARG A 329 -17.86 1.24 21.43
N MET A 330 -18.68 0.19 21.29
CA MET A 330 -19.26 -0.51 22.42
C MET A 330 -18.19 -1.08 23.36
N ILE A 331 -17.13 -1.67 22.80
CA ILE A 331 -16.03 -2.18 23.64
C ILE A 331 -15.40 -1.04 24.43
N GLN A 332 -15.11 0.10 23.78
CA GLN A 332 -14.60 1.27 24.48
C GLN A 332 -15.54 1.76 25.61
N ASP A 333 -16.82 1.87 25.33
CA ASP A 333 -17.80 2.43 26.26
C ASP A 333 -18.04 1.53 27.48
N ARG A 334 -17.95 0.20 27.31
CA ARG A 334 -18.21 -0.77 28.39
C ARG A 334 -16.95 -1.22 29.13
N TRP A 335 -15.82 -1.40 28.44
CA TRP A 335 -14.59 -1.96 29.01
C TRP A 335 -13.40 -0.99 28.99
N GLY A 336 -13.54 0.13 28.27
CA GLY A 336 -12.50 1.15 28.16
C GLY A 336 -11.56 0.98 26.98
N VAL A 337 -10.83 2.06 26.66
CA VAL A 337 -9.91 2.16 25.52
C VAL A 337 -8.81 1.10 25.58
N ASP A 338 -8.24 0.88 26.77
CA ASP A 338 -7.14 -0.08 26.96
C ASP A 338 -7.58 -1.52 26.66
N GLN A 339 -8.81 -1.88 27.03
CA GLN A 339 -9.33 -3.21 26.76
C GLN A 339 -9.63 -3.42 25.27
N LEU A 340 -10.08 -2.40 24.55
CA LEU A 340 -10.25 -2.47 23.12
C LEU A 340 -8.89 -2.73 22.41
N GLY A 341 -7.85 -2.02 22.79
CA GLY A 341 -6.50 -2.24 22.26
C GLY A 341 -5.93 -3.62 22.63
N LYS A 342 -6.17 -4.10 23.85
CA LYS A 342 -5.78 -5.47 24.28
C LYS A 342 -6.54 -6.54 23.51
N PHE A 343 -7.84 -6.34 23.29
CA PHE A 343 -8.68 -7.26 22.53
C PHE A 343 -8.17 -7.38 21.08
N TYR A 344 -7.90 -6.27 20.41
CA TYR A 344 -7.33 -6.25 19.05
C TYR A 344 -6.03 -7.07 18.98
N ARG A 345 -5.09 -6.80 19.89
CA ARG A 345 -3.80 -7.52 19.94
C ARG A 345 -3.96 -8.99 20.28
N ALA A 346 -4.90 -9.35 21.16
CA ALA A 346 -5.18 -10.73 21.51
C ALA A 346 -5.68 -11.53 20.29
N VAL A 347 -6.61 -10.97 19.51
CA VAL A 347 -7.06 -11.58 18.25
C VAL A 347 -5.90 -11.68 17.27
N GLY A 348 -5.15 -10.60 17.06
CA GLY A 348 -4.01 -10.54 16.13
C GLY A 348 -2.80 -11.37 16.53
N SER A 349 -2.73 -11.87 17.77
CA SER A 349 -1.67 -12.80 18.19
C SER A 349 -1.82 -14.21 17.60
N HIS A 350 -2.99 -14.53 17.05
CA HIS A 350 -3.27 -15.79 16.38
C HIS A 350 -2.93 -15.72 14.90
N GLN A 351 -2.51 -16.86 14.31
CA GLN A 351 -2.26 -16.99 12.88
C GLN A 351 -3.48 -17.49 12.09
N LYS A 352 -4.47 -18.05 12.78
CA LYS A 352 -5.70 -18.61 12.21
C LYS A 352 -6.91 -17.99 12.86
N ARG A 353 -7.98 -17.80 12.07
CA ARG A 353 -9.26 -17.22 12.50
C ARG A 353 -10.00 -18.06 13.54
N ALA A 354 -9.98 -19.37 13.40
CA ALA A 354 -10.79 -20.27 14.23
C ALA A 354 -10.45 -20.13 15.73
N GLY A 355 -11.43 -19.74 16.51
CA GLY A 355 -11.32 -19.57 17.96
C GLY A 355 -10.59 -18.29 18.42
N ALA A 356 -10.03 -17.49 17.51
CA ALA A 356 -9.23 -16.31 17.87
C ALA A 356 -10.10 -15.21 18.51
N VAL A 357 -11.23 -14.91 17.90
CA VAL A 357 -12.18 -13.90 18.39
C VAL A 357 -12.84 -14.36 19.68
N GLU A 358 -13.36 -15.57 19.70
CA GLU A 358 -14.05 -16.16 20.86
C GLU A 358 -13.11 -16.27 22.07
N GLY A 359 -11.88 -16.70 21.84
CA GLY A 359 -10.86 -16.79 22.89
C GLY A 359 -10.49 -15.42 23.44
N ALA A 360 -10.29 -14.43 22.57
CA ALA A 360 -9.98 -13.06 22.97
C ALA A 360 -11.17 -12.42 23.71
N MET A 361 -12.41 -12.60 23.26
CA MET A 361 -13.60 -12.10 23.96
C MET A 361 -13.69 -12.66 25.39
N LYS A 362 -13.52 -13.97 25.54
CA LYS A 362 -13.55 -14.60 26.86
C LYS A 362 -12.42 -14.13 27.76
N ASN A 363 -11.20 -14.03 27.22
CA ASN A 363 -10.02 -13.75 28.05
C ASN A 363 -9.84 -12.25 28.37
N VAL A 364 -10.27 -11.35 27.47
CA VAL A 364 -10.05 -9.92 27.61
C VAL A 364 -11.30 -9.17 28.05
N LEU A 365 -12.48 -9.56 27.50
CA LEU A 365 -13.74 -8.87 27.79
C LEU A 365 -14.61 -9.64 28.79
N GLY A 366 -14.31 -10.92 29.06
CA GLY A 366 -15.06 -11.77 30.00
C GLY A 366 -16.43 -12.22 29.51
N VAL A 367 -16.67 -12.20 28.20
CA VAL A 367 -17.96 -12.56 27.58
C VAL A 367 -17.76 -13.59 26.46
N THR A 368 -18.80 -14.35 26.14
CA THR A 368 -18.86 -15.20 24.95
C THR A 368 -19.17 -14.39 23.70
N LEU A 369 -18.98 -14.96 22.52
CA LEU A 369 -19.36 -14.31 21.25
C LEU A 369 -20.87 -14.08 21.17
N GLU A 370 -21.68 -15.01 21.69
CA GLU A 370 -23.12 -14.89 21.73
C GLU A 370 -23.56 -13.72 22.63
N GLU A 371 -23.08 -13.67 23.87
CA GLU A 371 -23.34 -12.56 24.81
C GLU A 371 -22.86 -11.21 24.24
N PHE A 372 -21.70 -11.19 23.59
CA PHE A 372 -21.18 -9.99 22.94
C PHE A 372 -22.11 -9.52 21.80
N THR A 373 -22.59 -10.46 20.97
CA THR A 373 -23.48 -10.13 19.85
C THR A 373 -24.83 -9.60 20.35
N GLU A 374 -25.39 -10.17 21.40
CA GLU A 374 -26.62 -9.66 22.03
C GLU A 374 -26.40 -8.24 22.58
N GLN A 375 -25.32 -8.03 23.33
CA GLN A 375 -24.96 -6.74 23.87
C GLN A 375 -24.72 -5.69 22.77
N TRP A 376 -24.12 -6.08 21.65
CA TRP A 376 -23.92 -5.20 20.51
C TRP A 376 -25.25 -4.81 19.85
N ARG A 377 -26.17 -5.74 19.69
CA ARG A 377 -27.51 -5.48 19.16
C ARG A 377 -28.30 -4.52 20.07
N ASP A 378 -28.22 -4.70 21.37
CA ASP A 378 -28.84 -3.78 22.33
C ASP A 378 -28.20 -2.40 22.29
N TYR A 379 -26.88 -2.35 22.14
CA TYR A 379 -26.14 -1.10 21.98
C TYR A 379 -26.53 -0.37 20.69
N LEU A 380 -26.72 -1.08 19.57
CA LEU A 380 -27.21 -0.48 18.32
C LEU A 380 -28.60 0.16 18.54
N ARG A 381 -29.55 -0.56 19.16
CA ARG A 381 -30.87 0.01 19.46
C ARG A 381 -30.76 1.29 20.30
N ALA A 382 -29.93 1.26 21.33
CA ALA A 382 -29.81 2.39 22.26
C ALA A 382 -29.12 3.63 21.63
N GLN A 383 -28.27 3.45 20.64
CA GLN A 383 -27.47 4.53 20.06
C GLN A 383 -27.97 5.05 18.70
N LEU A 384 -28.75 4.23 17.98
CA LEU A 384 -29.13 4.51 16.59
C LEU A 384 -30.64 4.61 16.35
N ALA A 385 -31.49 4.15 17.29
CA ALA A 385 -32.93 4.28 17.22
C ALA A 385 -33.40 5.75 17.32
#